data_2033d9354632a053890f9a19b40e730d
#
_entry.id   2033d9354632a053890f9a19b40e730d
#
_cell.length_a   1.000
_cell.length_b   1.000
_cell.length_c   1.000
_cell.angle_alpha   90.00
_cell.angle_beta   90.00
_cell.angle_gamma   90.00
#
_symmetry.space_group_name_H-M   'P 1'
#
loop_
_entity.id
_entity.type
_entity.pdbx_description
1 polymer ?
#
loop_
_entity_poly.entity_id
_entity_poly.type
_entity_poly.pdbx_seq_one_letter_code
_entity_poly.pdbx_strand_id
1 'polypeptide(L)'
;MINMTVEEIIKQSVKEMKQHNQKMRRLWVRKMLNYYGGNGTNQYIENYFNSAAFREIPCYNANFTRRFINKMSRIYTVGTSRNVNNKYNELTIKKDARMKHVERMTRLMGTVATQVIYKEEYGKPCFDYRPVYYFDVHLSDAFTPNAIMYPLLMQPDDISYIEKCEWAYWDESIYALYDEDGNIIEEYEHGYGVLPFVFTHREEQIDEFFVDGANDIVDCNEQVNIAMTEMQLGLRFQMFGQPYMTGVDSDKRIERAGSNQIIDLPEGATFDIVSPQGNIESVIENIKFQVDLVAQNNHLYVQFAQDGGETPSGIALKIKDLERFEDYQDDLELWRMYEHEFYHVEREIAAYNNIKLPETLKLDFKEPEYPKTVQDQILLDEHRLKHHMLDEVDLLMEYNNDLSRKEAEKVVEKNKEAMEDKHLQDMEEAEYGDDE
;
A
#
# COMPACT_ATOMS: atom_id res chain seq x y z
N MET A 1 -39.87 -1.21 -2.08
CA MET A 1 -38.88 -1.55 -1.03
C MET A 1 -39.61 -1.54 0.30
N ILE A 2 -39.50 -2.60 1.09
CA ILE A 2 -40.03 -2.64 2.46
C ILE A 2 -39.10 -1.74 3.27
N ASN A 3 -39.62 -0.61 3.79
CA ASN A 3 -38.84 0.23 4.70
C ASN A 3 -38.63 -0.56 6.00
N MET A 4 -37.46 -1.16 6.17
CA MET A 4 -37.06 -1.81 7.42
C MET A 4 -36.74 -0.73 8.45
N THR A 5 -37.10 -0.99 9.69
CA THR A 5 -36.68 -0.17 10.83
C THR A 5 -35.19 -0.42 11.16
N VAL A 6 -34.53 0.51 11.86
CA VAL A 6 -33.14 0.35 12.32
C VAL A 6 -32.96 -0.95 13.10
N GLU A 7 -33.90 -1.26 13.99
CA GLU A 7 -33.88 -2.50 14.79
C GLU A 7 -33.97 -3.76 13.91
N GLU A 8 -34.77 -3.75 12.85
CA GLU A 8 -34.88 -4.87 11.90
C GLU A 8 -33.58 -5.05 11.09
N ILE A 9 -32.98 -3.95 10.64
CA ILE A 9 -31.69 -3.97 9.92
C ILE A 9 -30.58 -4.54 10.83
N ILE A 10 -30.49 -4.06 12.08
CA ILE A 10 -29.51 -4.55 13.06
C ILE A 10 -29.71 -6.05 13.32
N LYS A 11 -30.93 -6.52 13.58
CA LYS A 11 -31.22 -7.94 13.81
C LYS A 11 -30.89 -8.81 12.59
N GLN A 12 -31.15 -8.31 11.39
CA GLN A 12 -30.76 -8.99 10.17
C GLN A 12 -29.22 -9.06 10.04
N SER A 13 -28.52 -7.95 10.27
CA SER A 13 -27.05 -7.90 10.24
C SER A 13 -26.41 -8.86 11.23
N VAL A 14 -26.90 -8.93 12.49
CA VAL A 14 -26.41 -9.90 13.49
C VAL A 14 -26.59 -11.33 13.02
N LYS A 15 -27.70 -11.64 12.34
CA LYS A 15 -27.94 -12.98 11.80
C LYS A 15 -26.99 -13.28 10.62
N GLU A 16 -26.76 -12.32 9.74
CA GLU A 16 -25.87 -12.44 8.59
C GLU A 16 -24.40 -12.51 9.03
N MET A 17 -24.00 -11.73 10.03
CA MET A 17 -22.67 -11.73 10.63
C MET A 17 -22.23 -13.13 11.11
N LYS A 18 -23.18 -13.97 11.57
CA LYS A 18 -22.93 -15.35 12.00
C LYS A 18 -22.84 -16.34 10.82
N GLN A 19 -23.11 -15.91 9.58
CA GLN A 19 -23.00 -16.75 8.39
C GLN A 19 -21.53 -17.03 8.05
N HIS A 20 -21.32 -18.20 7.41
CA HIS A 20 -19.97 -18.66 7.04
C HIS A 20 -19.22 -17.66 6.16
N ASN A 21 -19.87 -17.09 5.14
CA ASN A 21 -19.24 -16.18 4.18
C ASN A 21 -18.72 -14.91 4.87
N GLN A 22 -19.46 -14.33 5.80
CA GLN A 22 -19.04 -13.14 6.54
C GLN A 22 -17.86 -13.44 7.47
N LYS A 23 -17.83 -14.62 8.09
CA LYS A 23 -16.67 -15.07 8.87
C LYS A 23 -15.43 -15.22 8.01
N MET A 24 -15.57 -15.82 6.82
CA MET A 24 -14.46 -16.01 5.88
C MET A 24 -13.93 -14.65 5.39
N ARG A 25 -14.80 -13.70 5.06
CA ARG A 25 -14.40 -12.35 4.66
C ARG A 25 -13.59 -11.66 5.76
N ARG A 26 -14.01 -11.73 7.01
CA ARG A 26 -13.27 -11.13 8.14
C ARG A 26 -11.91 -11.80 8.37
N LEU A 27 -11.82 -13.11 8.26
CA LEU A 27 -10.55 -13.84 8.33
C LEU A 27 -9.62 -13.44 7.19
N TRP A 28 -10.17 -13.27 6.00
CA TRP A 28 -9.44 -12.80 4.83
C TRP A 28 -8.89 -11.37 5.02
N VAL A 29 -9.71 -10.43 5.49
CA VAL A 29 -9.26 -9.06 5.83
C VAL A 29 -8.12 -9.12 6.84
N ARG A 30 -8.22 -9.96 7.87
CA ARG A 30 -7.14 -10.14 8.85
C ARG A 30 -5.86 -10.68 8.21
N LYS A 31 -5.97 -11.67 7.31
CA LYS A 31 -4.83 -12.21 6.54
C LYS A 31 -4.14 -11.08 5.75
N MET A 32 -4.91 -10.28 5.01
CA MET A 32 -4.39 -9.15 4.22
C MET A 32 -3.63 -8.15 5.10
N LEU A 33 -4.22 -7.73 6.21
CA LEU A 33 -3.59 -6.81 7.15
C LEU A 33 -2.31 -7.38 7.78
N ASN A 34 -2.30 -8.67 8.12
CA ASN A 34 -1.12 -9.36 8.65
C ASN A 34 0.02 -9.38 7.63
N TYR A 35 -0.26 -9.69 6.35
CA TYR A 35 0.75 -9.66 5.30
C TYR A 35 1.24 -8.23 5.04
N TYR A 36 0.37 -7.25 5.00
CA TYR A 36 0.80 -5.86 4.86
C TYR A 36 1.62 -5.35 6.05
N GLY A 37 1.23 -5.71 7.27
CA GLY A 37 1.92 -5.33 8.51
C GLY A 37 3.20 -6.12 8.76
N GLY A 38 3.34 -7.31 8.18
CA GLY A 38 4.43 -8.26 8.45
C GLY A 38 4.27 -9.02 9.76
N ASN A 39 3.06 -9.05 10.33
CA ASN A 39 2.78 -9.66 11.62
C ASN A 39 2.03 -10.99 11.47
N GLY A 40 2.46 -12.02 12.20
CA GLY A 40 1.74 -13.30 12.25
C GLY A 40 1.70 -14.10 10.94
N THR A 41 2.49 -13.72 9.93
CA THR A 41 2.53 -14.40 8.62
C THR A 41 3.10 -15.81 8.71
N ASN A 42 4.01 -16.06 9.65
CA ASN A 42 4.56 -17.40 9.88
C ASN A 42 3.47 -18.45 10.14
N GLN A 43 2.39 -18.11 10.83
CA GLN A 43 1.30 -19.04 11.11
C GLN A 43 0.64 -19.59 9.83
N TYR A 44 0.54 -18.78 8.78
CA TYR A 44 -0.02 -19.23 7.51
C TYR A 44 0.92 -20.18 6.77
N ILE A 45 2.23 -19.89 6.82
CA ILE A 45 3.27 -20.70 6.17
C ILE A 45 3.45 -22.02 6.93
N GLU A 46 3.48 -22.00 8.26
CA GLU A 46 3.61 -23.18 9.11
C GLU A 46 2.52 -24.24 8.90
N ASN A 47 1.30 -23.81 8.50
CA ASN A 47 0.20 -24.73 8.23
C ASN A 47 0.48 -25.72 7.09
N TYR A 48 1.44 -25.42 6.20
CA TYR A 48 1.83 -26.32 5.08
C TYR A 48 2.83 -27.38 5.47
N PHE A 49 3.45 -27.23 6.66
CA PHE A 49 4.54 -28.11 7.07
C PHE A 49 4.16 -28.99 8.26
N ASN A 50 4.79 -30.14 8.32
CA ASN A 50 4.70 -30.98 9.53
C ASN A 50 5.49 -30.29 10.66
N SER A 51 4.93 -30.25 11.86
CA SER A 51 5.55 -29.63 13.06
C SER A 51 6.95 -30.19 13.38
N ALA A 52 7.29 -31.40 12.93
CA ALA A 52 8.62 -31.98 13.10
C ALA A 52 9.70 -31.27 12.27
N ALA A 53 9.35 -30.75 11.07
CA ALA A 53 10.28 -30.05 10.19
C ALA A 53 10.76 -28.72 10.80
N PHE A 54 9.88 -27.98 11.49
CA PHE A 54 10.21 -26.69 12.10
C PHE A 54 11.05 -26.75 13.36
N ARG A 55 11.21 -27.91 13.95
CA ARG A 55 12.17 -28.09 15.05
C ARG A 55 13.61 -27.93 14.60
N GLU A 56 13.84 -28.06 13.31
CA GLU A 56 15.19 -28.06 12.73
C GLU A 56 15.56 -26.74 12.06
N ILE A 57 14.61 -26.08 11.40
CA ILE A 57 14.82 -24.78 10.75
C ILE A 57 13.63 -23.85 10.98
N PRO A 58 13.89 -22.54 11.17
CA PRO A 58 12.83 -21.56 11.25
C PRO A 58 12.17 -21.38 9.86
N CYS A 59 10.89 -21.03 9.87
CA CYS A 59 10.15 -20.62 8.68
C CYS A 59 10.82 -19.40 8.05
N TYR A 60 11.00 -19.42 6.73
CA TYR A 60 11.45 -18.25 6.00
C TYR A 60 10.30 -17.26 5.84
N ASN A 61 10.54 -15.99 6.12
CA ASN A 61 9.51 -14.95 6.02
C ASN A 61 10.07 -13.68 5.36
N ALA A 62 10.02 -13.65 4.03
CA ALA A 62 10.26 -12.45 3.25
C ALA A 62 8.91 -11.88 2.82
N ASN A 63 8.55 -10.70 3.32
CA ASN A 63 7.27 -10.08 3.01
C ASN A 63 7.44 -8.94 2.00
N PHE A 64 7.04 -9.18 0.75
CA PHE A 64 7.02 -8.18 -0.31
C PHE A 64 5.64 -7.55 -0.55
N THR A 65 4.56 -8.07 0.08
CA THR A 65 3.20 -7.56 -0.09
C THR A 65 3.12 -6.04 0.12
N ARG A 66 3.63 -5.56 1.25
CA ARG A 66 3.65 -4.11 1.55
C ARG A 66 4.38 -3.30 0.48
N ARG A 67 5.48 -3.81 -0.05
CA ARG A 67 6.27 -3.13 -1.09
C ARG A 67 5.48 -3.01 -2.38
N PHE A 68 4.79 -4.07 -2.80
CA PHE A 68 3.95 -4.09 -4.01
C PHE A 68 2.78 -3.13 -3.85
N ILE A 69 2.00 -3.26 -2.79
CA ILE A 69 0.87 -2.36 -2.51
C ILE A 69 1.30 -0.89 -2.48
N ASN A 70 2.40 -0.57 -1.79
CA ASN A 70 2.90 0.81 -1.75
C ASN A 70 3.37 1.32 -3.12
N LYS A 71 3.86 0.43 -3.99
CA LYS A 71 4.33 0.80 -5.32
C LYS A 71 3.18 0.99 -6.32
N MET A 72 2.07 0.28 -6.13
CA MET A 72 0.83 0.43 -6.90
C MET A 72 0.09 1.71 -6.51
N SER A 73 0.11 2.10 -5.22
CA SER A 73 -0.63 3.25 -4.69
C SER A 73 0.10 4.55 -4.97
N ARG A 74 -0.34 5.32 -5.98
CA ARG A 74 0.38 6.47 -6.51
C ARG A 74 -0.40 7.76 -6.54
N ILE A 75 -1.73 7.70 -6.46
CA ILE A 75 -2.61 8.86 -6.64
C ILE A 75 -2.25 10.00 -5.67
N TYR A 76 -2.06 9.67 -4.40
CA TYR A 76 -1.69 10.65 -3.37
C TYR A 76 -0.18 10.74 -3.09
N THR A 77 0.67 10.22 -3.98
CA THR A 77 2.12 10.22 -3.74
C THR A 77 2.75 11.59 -4.02
N VAL A 78 2.28 12.29 -5.04
CA VAL A 78 2.79 13.60 -5.46
C VAL A 78 2.03 14.75 -4.81
N GLY A 79 0.83 14.46 -4.30
CA GLY A 79 -0.07 15.44 -3.69
C GLY A 79 -1.21 15.84 -4.61
N THR A 80 -2.24 16.40 -3.99
CA THR A 80 -3.50 16.75 -4.65
C THR A 80 -3.81 18.21 -4.39
N SER A 81 -4.18 18.96 -5.44
CA SER A 81 -4.64 20.33 -5.31
C SER A 81 -6.17 20.37 -5.28
N ARG A 82 -6.74 20.90 -4.19
CA ARG A 82 -8.17 21.09 -3.99
C ARG A 82 -8.47 22.57 -3.88
N ASN A 83 -8.81 23.21 -4.99
CA ASN A 83 -9.08 24.64 -5.05
C ASN A 83 -10.53 24.93 -4.63
N VAL A 84 -10.76 25.02 -3.33
CA VAL A 84 -12.05 25.41 -2.72
C VAL A 84 -11.95 26.79 -2.10
N ASN A 85 -11.39 26.88 -0.89
CA ASN A 85 -11.05 28.13 -0.21
C ASN A 85 -10.07 27.86 0.95
N ASN A 86 -9.53 28.94 1.54
CA ASN A 86 -8.57 28.81 2.65
C ASN A 86 -9.16 28.08 3.86
N LYS A 87 -10.45 28.26 4.14
CA LYS A 87 -11.12 27.60 5.27
C LYS A 87 -11.16 26.08 5.08
N TYR A 88 -11.44 25.61 3.87
CA TYR A 88 -11.41 24.19 3.54
C TYR A 88 -10.00 23.61 3.69
N ASN A 89 -8.98 24.32 3.22
CA ASN A 89 -7.59 23.86 3.34
C ASN A 89 -7.15 23.73 4.81
N GLU A 90 -7.61 24.62 5.68
CA GLU A 90 -7.36 24.51 7.12
C GLU A 90 -8.05 23.27 7.73
N LEU A 91 -9.31 23.01 7.35
CA LEU A 91 -10.08 21.87 7.83
C LEU A 91 -9.49 20.52 7.37
N THR A 92 -8.92 20.47 6.17
CA THR A 92 -8.47 19.23 5.50
C THR A 92 -6.96 19.04 5.50
N ILE A 93 -6.24 19.72 6.40
CA ILE A 93 -4.76 19.67 6.48
C ILE A 93 -4.16 18.25 6.56
N LYS A 94 -4.93 17.28 7.06
CA LYS A 94 -4.50 15.88 7.17
C LYS A 94 -4.92 15.00 5.99
N LYS A 95 -5.74 15.53 5.08
CA LYS A 95 -6.42 14.72 4.06
C LYS A 95 -5.45 13.94 3.20
N ASP A 96 -4.45 14.56 2.60
CA ASP A 96 -3.51 13.87 1.71
C ASP A 96 -2.78 12.71 2.40
N ALA A 97 -2.32 12.91 3.63
CA ALA A 97 -1.65 11.85 4.39
C ALA A 97 -2.58 10.67 4.69
N ARG A 98 -3.86 10.97 5.02
CA ARG A 98 -4.87 9.95 5.29
C ARG A 98 -5.32 9.25 4.02
N MET A 99 -5.58 9.99 2.95
CA MET A 99 -5.99 9.43 1.66
C MET A 99 -4.92 8.54 1.04
N LYS A 100 -3.63 8.87 1.21
CA LYS A 100 -2.53 7.96 0.83
C LYS A 100 -2.59 6.62 1.56
N HIS A 101 -3.02 6.61 2.80
CA HIS A 101 -3.22 5.36 3.55
C HIS A 101 -4.48 4.63 3.09
N VAL A 102 -5.59 5.36 2.88
CA VAL A 102 -6.84 4.79 2.35
C VAL A 102 -6.59 4.12 0.99
N GLU A 103 -5.90 4.79 0.06
CA GLU A 103 -5.53 4.23 -1.25
C GLU A 103 -4.82 2.87 -1.11
N ARG A 104 -3.80 2.80 -0.23
CA ARG A 104 -3.07 1.55 0.02
C ARG A 104 -3.95 0.44 0.56
N MET A 105 -4.84 0.79 1.50
CA MET A 105 -5.75 -0.20 2.08
C MET A 105 -6.82 -0.63 1.09
N THR A 106 -7.30 0.26 0.24
CA THR A 106 -8.23 -0.06 -0.86
C THR A 106 -7.57 -1.00 -1.87
N ARG A 107 -6.32 -0.74 -2.26
CA ARG A 107 -5.55 -1.66 -3.12
C ARG A 107 -5.35 -3.03 -2.49
N LEU A 108 -5.10 -3.07 -1.19
CA LEU A 108 -4.90 -4.32 -0.46
C LEU A 108 -6.19 -5.14 -0.31
N MET A 109 -7.27 -4.49 0.09
CA MET A 109 -8.52 -5.15 0.53
C MET A 109 -9.66 -5.10 -0.48
N GLY A 110 -9.47 -4.44 -1.62
CA GLY A 110 -10.52 -4.28 -2.63
C GLY A 110 -11.55 -3.22 -2.26
N THR A 111 -12.16 -3.30 -1.09
CA THR A 111 -13.15 -2.35 -0.59
C THR A 111 -12.82 -1.87 0.81
N VAL A 112 -12.84 -0.54 1.02
CA VAL A 112 -12.60 0.10 2.32
C VAL A 112 -13.68 1.16 2.59
N ALA A 113 -14.24 1.16 3.78
CA ALA A 113 -15.08 2.26 4.25
C ALA A 113 -14.22 3.29 4.99
N THR A 114 -14.38 4.57 4.71
CA THR A 114 -13.66 5.63 5.39
C THR A 114 -14.63 6.59 6.05
N GLN A 115 -14.61 6.65 7.38
CA GLN A 115 -15.40 7.59 8.15
C GLN A 115 -14.81 8.99 8.09
N VAL A 116 -15.62 9.98 7.76
CA VAL A 116 -15.28 11.40 7.84
C VAL A 116 -15.68 11.91 9.21
N ILE A 117 -14.71 12.33 10.00
CA ILE A 117 -14.90 12.75 11.39
C ILE A 117 -14.55 14.22 11.52
N TYR A 118 -15.50 15.04 11.99
CA TYR A 118 -15.24 16.40 12.40
C TYR A 118 -14.83 16.45 13.86
N LYS A 119 -13.71 17.07 14.15
CA LYS A 119 -13.19 17.20 15.52
C LYS A 119 -12.43 18.49 15.72
N GLU A 120 -12.22 18.87 16.97
CA GLU A 120 -11.36 19.96 17.35
C GLU A 120 -10.02 19.42 17.87
N GLU A 121 -8.91 19.87 17.26
CA GLU A 121 -7.56 19.56 17.71
C GLU A 121 -6.78 20.84 17.92
N TYR A 122 -6.13 20.97 19.08
CA TYR A 122 -5.36 22.16 19.47
C TYR A 122 -6.15 23.47 19.32
N GLY A 123 -7.47 23.43 19.62
CA GLY A 123 -8.34 24.59 19.51
C GLY A 123 -8.70 25.01 18.09
N LYS A 124 -8.48 24.14 17.10
CA LYS A 124 -8.85 24.35 15.70
C LYS A 124 -9.71 23.20 15.18
N PRO A 125 -10.82 23.50 14.47
CA PRO A 125 -11.61 22.47 13.85
C PRO A 125 -10.84 21.82 12.69
N CYS A 126 -10.92 20.51 12.56
CA CYS A 126 -10.35 19.76 11.44
C CYS A 126 -11.14 18.50 11.14
N PHE A 127 -11.05 18.04 9.89
CA PHE A 127 -11.50 16.71 9.51
C PHE A 127 -10.40 15.67 9.75
N ASP A 128 -10.81 14.49 10.19
CA ASP A 128 -10.00 13.29 10.20
C ASP A 128 -10.71 12.18 9.39
N TYR A 129 -9.93 11.26 8.83
CA TYR A 129 -10.39 10.21 7.93
C TYR A 129 -9.98 8.87 8.53
N ARG A 130 -10.96 8.12 9.02
CA ARG A 130 -10.74 6.85 9.72
C ARG A 130 -11.13 5.70 8.81
N PRO A 131 -10.18 4.93 8.27
CA PRO A 131 -10.52 3.72 7.52
C PRO A 131 -11.06 2.65 8.48
N VAL A 132 -12.13 1.99 8.04
CA VAL A 132 -12.77 0.86 8.71
C VAL A 132 -12.62 -0.36 7.82
N TYR A 133 -12.04 -1.43 8.36
CA TYR A 133 -11.68 -2.63 7.59
C TYR A 133 -12.65 -3.78 7.79
N TYR A 134 -13.17 -3.90 9.01
CA TYR A 134 -14.15 -4.91 9.39
C TYR A 134 -15.52 -4.25 9.47
N PHE A 135 -16.31 -4.39 8.43
CA PHE A 135 -17.62 -3.78 8.37
C PHE A 135 -18.57 -4.61 7.52
N ASP A 136 -19.85 -4.44 7.76
CA ASP A 136 -20.94 -4.92 6.94
C ASP A 136 -21.77 -3.73 6.47
N VAL A 137 -22.50 -3.87 5.36
CA VAL A 137 -23.33 -2.82 4.80
C VAL A 137 -24.76 -3.32 4.62
N HIS A 138 -25.74 -2.44 4.84
CA HIS A 138 -27.09 -2.65 4.37
C HIS A 138 -27.25 -1.89 3.05
N LEU A 139 -27.66 -2.59 2.00
CA LEU A 139 -27.74 -2.06 0.64
C LEU A 139 -29.18 -1.74 0.27
N SER A 140 -29.39 -0.60 -0.36
CA SER A 140 -30.67 -0.23 -0.97
C SER A 140 -30.90 -0.91 -2.31
N ASP A 141 -29.81 -1.17 -3.04
CA ASP A 141 -29.70 -1.97 -4.26
C ASP A 141 -28.38 -2.76 -4.24
N ALA A 142 -27.94 -3.36 -5.35
CA ALA A 142 -26.71 -4.17 -5.39
C ALA A 142 -25.43 -3.38 -5.06
N PHE A 143 -25.43 -2.06 -5.20
CA PHE A 143 -24.20 -1.25 -5.14
C PHE A 143 -24.28 -0.07 -4.15
N THR A 144 -25.49 0.35 -3.77
CA THR A 144 -25.68 1.59 -2.98
C THR A 144 -25.89 1.27 -1.50
N PRO A 145 -24.89 1.52 -0.63
CA PRO A 145 -25.03 1.34 0.80
C PRO A 145 -25.86 2.49 1.40
N ASN A 146 -26.84 2.14 2.20
CA ASN A 146 -27.63 3.09 2.99
C ASN A 146 -27.32 3.04 4.49
N ALA A 147 -26.66 1.99 4.96
CA ALA A 147 -26.15 1.91 6.32
C ALA A 147 -24.86 1.08 6.38
N ILE A 148 -24.04 1.35 7.39
CA ILE A 148 -22.83 0.61 7.70
C ILE A 148 -22.88 0.12 9.15
N MET A 149 -22.40 -1.08 9.38
CA MET A 149 -22.19 -1.68 10.68
C MET A 149 -20.75 -2.12 10.84
N TYR A 150 -20.12 -1.78 11.96
CA TYR A 150 -18.75 -2.19 12.24
C TYR A 150 -18.48 -2.41 13.74
N PRO A 151 -17.59 -3.37 14.10
CA PRO A 151 -17.28 -3.68 15.47
C PRO A 151 -16.41 -2.59 16.11
N LEU A 152 -16.67 -2.29 17.37
CA LEU A 152 -15.83 -1.45 18.20
C LEU A 152 -14.73 -2.31 18.84
N LEU A 153 -13.56 -2.33 18.20
CA LEU A 153 -12.40 -3.07 18.67
C LEU A 153 -11.62 -2.22 19.66
N MET A 154 -11.70 -2.56 20.93
CA MET A 154 -11.03 -1.84 22.02
C MET A 154 -9.60 -2.32 22.22
N GLN A 155 -9.30 -3.58 21.88
CA GLN A 155 -7.98 -4.20 21.98
C GLN A 155 -7.63 -4.97 20.70
N PRO A 156 -6.33 -5.15 20.38
CA PRO A 156 -5.91 -5.88 19.17
C PRO A 156 -6.41 -7.32 19.08
N ASP A 157 -6.62 -7.98 20.21
CA ASP A 157 -7.07 -9.38 20.28
C ASP A 157 -8.59 -9.53 20.08
N ASP A 158 -9.36 -8.47 20.19
CA ASP A 158 -10.83 -8.46 20.01
C ASP A 158 -11.24 -8.97 18.62
N ILE A 159 -10.37 -8.85 17.62
CA ILE A 159 -10.58 -9.40 16.29
C ILE A 159 -10.88 -10.91 16.28
N SER A 160 -10.36 -11.66 17.25
CA SER A 160 -10.61 -13.09 17.40
C SER A 160 -12.00 -13.38 17.97
N TYR A 161 -12.64 -12.38 18.55
CA TYR A 161 -13.92 -12.43 19.22
C TYR A 161 -14.89 -11.37 18.69
N ILE A 162 -14.72 -10.98 17.43
CA ILE A 162 -15.46 -9.88 16.79
C ILE A 162 -16.99 -10.03 16.92
N GLU A 163 -17.49 -11.27 16.99
CA GLU A 163 -18.92 -11.57 17.18
C GLU A 163 -19.43 -11.23 18.58
N LYS A 164 -18.52 -11.00 19.55
CA LYS A 164 -18.83 -10.64 20.93
C LYS A 164 -18.56 -9.17 21.24
N CYS A 165 -18.08 -8.42 20.26
CA CYS A 165 -17.88 -6.99 20.41
C CYS A 165 -19.20 -6.25 20.32
N GLU A 166 -19.22 -5.04 20.85
CA GLU A 166 -20.26 -4.07 20.54
C GLU A 166 -20.05 -3.57 19.11
N TRP A 167 -21.16 -3.27 18.43
CA TRP A 167 -21.14 -2.83 17.04
C TRP A 167 -21.79 -1.46 16.91
N ALA A 168 -21.20 -0.60 16.09
CA ALA A 168 -21.76 0.67 15.69
C ALA A 168 -22.55 0.52 14.40
N TYR A 169 -23.74 1.09 14.37
CA TYR A 169 -24.58 1.29 13.19
C TYR A 169 -24.61 2.76 12.83
N TRP A 170 -24.53 3.07 11.56
CA TRP A 170 -24.70 4.41 11.01
C TRP A 170 -25.54 4.35 9.74
N ASP A 171 -26.50 5.26 9.61
CA ASP A 171 -27.16 5.61 8.36
C ASP A 171 -27.06 7.12 8.09
N GLU A 172 -27.90 7.68 7.26
CA GLU A 172 -27.92 9.13 6.95
C GLU A 172 -28.37 10.01 8.13
N SER A 173 -29.06 9.44 9.12
CA SER A 173 -29.74 10.17 10.19
C SER A 173 -29.35 9.68 11.58
N ILE A 174 -29.18 8.37 11.73
CA ILE A 174 -29.12 7.68 13.04
C ILE A 174 -27.74 7.06 13.24
N TYR A 175 -27.25 7.21 14.47
CA TYR A 175 -26.20 6.36 15.06
C TYR A 175 -26.84 5.45 16.09
N ALA A 176 -26.50 4.17 16.09
CA ALA A 176 -26.84 3.25 17.15
C ALA A 176 -25.67 2.36 17.54
N LEU A 177 -25.56 2.07 18.83
CA LEU A 177 -24.66 1.09 19.40
C LEU A 177 -25.47 -0.13 19.81
N TYR A 178 -25.05 -1.33 19.45
CA TYR A 178 -25.76 -2.57 19.79
C TYR A 178 -24.82 -3.69 20.23
N ASP A 179 -25.35 -4.63 20.99
CA ASP A 179 -24.63 -5.79 21.52
C ASP A 179 -24.56 -6.97 20.52
N GLU A 180 -23.93 -8.07 20.94
CA GLU A 180 -23.79 -9.32 20.17
C GLU A 180 -25.11 -9.99 19.79
N ASP A 181 -26.22 -9.66 20.47
CA ASP A 181 -27.56 -10.18 20.24
C ASP A 181 -28.43 -9.21 19.41
N GLY A 182 -27.93 -8.01 19.12
CA GLY A 182 -28.63 -6.98 18.35
C GLY A 182 -29.56 -6.11 19.20
N ASN A 183 -29.38 -6.08 20.54
CA ASN A 183 -30.08 -5.16 21.39
C ASN A 183 -29.41 -3.80 21.36
N ILE A 184 -30.19 -2.75 21.10
CA ILE A 184 -29.70 -1.38 21.04
C ILE A 184 -29.33 -0.92 22.44
N ILE A 185 -28.08 -0.49 22.64
CA ILE A 185 -27.53 0.05 23.87
C ILE A 185 -27.71 1.56 23.92
N GLU A 186 -27.41 2.21 22.79
CA GLU A 186 -27.46 3.65 22.61
C GLU A 186 -27.97 3.98 21.21
N GLU A 187 -28.80 5.00 21.06
CA GLU A 187 -29.32 5.47 19.77
C GLU A 187 -29.52 6.99 19.84
N TYR A 188 -29.07 7.69 18.79
CA TYR A 188 -29.36 9.13 18.64
C TYR A 188 -29.30 9.59 17.20
N GLU A 189 -30.00 10.70 16.89
CA GLU A 189 -29.90 11.38 15.62
C GLU A 189 -28.61 12.22 15.58
N HIS A 190 -27.73 11.99 14.60
CA HIS A 190 -26.47 12.74 14.45
C HIS A 190 -26.63 14.04 13.66
N GLY A 191 -27.73 14.23 12.93
CA GLY A 191 -28.10 15.47 12.27
C GLY A 191 -27.28 15.87 11.04
N TYR A 192 -26.44 15.00 10.50
CA TYR A 192 -25.63 15.33 9.30
C TYR A 192 -26.45 15.29 8.01
N GLY A 193 -27.53 14.49 7.95
CA GLY A 193 -28.35 14.30 6.75
C GLY A 193 -27.66 13.50 5.63
N VAL A 194 -26.52 12.92 5.91
CA VAL A 194 -25.76 12.03 5.02
C VAL A 194 -25.08 10.94 5.83
N LEU A 195 -24.86 9.78 5.23
CA LEU A 195 -24.00 8.75 5.82
C LEU A 195 -22.56 9.29 5.89
N PRO A 196 -21.93 9.40 7.11
CA PRO A 196 -20.62 10.02 7.26
C PRO A 196 -19.46 9.08 6.85
N PHE A 197 -19.68 8.29 5.80
CA PHE A 197 -18.72 7.32 5.26
C PHE A 197 -18.64 7.43 3.75
N VAL A 198 -17.44 7.25 3.21
CA VAL A 198 -17.19 7.04 1.80
C VAL A 198 -16.61 5.66 1.60
N PHE A 199 -17.14 4.93 0.63
CA PHE A 199 -16.66 3.60 0.27
C PHE A 199 -15.76 3.70 -0.93
N THR A 200 -14.54 3.21 -0.80
CA THR A 200 -13.57 3.19 -1.90
C THR A 200 -13.32 1.77 -2.35
N HIS A 201 -13.38 1.54 -3.66
CA HIS A 201 -13.16 0.25 -4.30
C HIS A 201 -11.90 0.31 -5.15
N ARG A 202 -11.20 -0.83 -5.28
CA ARG A 202 -9.99 -0.95 -6.09
C ARG A 202 -10.28 -0.75 -7.58
N GLU A 203 -11.46 -1.19 -8.01
CA GLU A 203 -11.98 -1.12 -9.38
C GLU A 203 -13.49 -0.95 -9.34
N GLU A 204 -14.12 -0.70 -10.48
CA GLU A 204 -15.57 -0.62 -10.55
C GLU A 204 -16.24 -1.95 -10.16
N GLN A 205 -17.34 -1.84 -9.43
CA GLN A 205 -18.14 -2.98 -8.99
C GLN A 205 -18.84 -3.62 -10.19
N ILE A 206 -18.76 -4.96 -10.29
CA ILE A 206 -19.37 -5.71 -11.41
C ILE A 206 -20.76 -6.23 -11.01
N ASP A 207 -20.85 -7.01 -9.94
CA ASP A 207 -22.06 -7.73 -9.52
C ASP A 207 -22.27 -7.71 -8.00
N GLU A 208 -21.26 -7.42 -7.22
CA GLU A 208 -21.30 -7.37 -5.75
C GLU A 208 -20.77 -6.03 -5.22
N PHE A 209 -21.17 -5.68 -4.00
CA PHE A 209 -20.68 -4.48 -3.33
C PHE A 209 -19.20 -4.57 -2.99
N PHE A 210 -18.74 -5.73 -2.51
CA PHE A 210 -17.34 -5.93 -2.11
C PHE A 210 -16.52 -6.41 -3.32
N VAL A 211 -15.47 -5.66 -3.63
CA VAL A 211 -14.51 -5.99 -4.67
C VAL A 211 -13.33 -6.76 -4.08
N ASP A 212 -12.77 -7.70 -4.83
CA ASP A 212 -11.60 -8.48 -4.43
C ASP A 212 -10.34 -7.59 -4.33
N GLY A 213 -9.51 -7.89 -3.33
CA GLY A 213 -8.25 -7.18 -3.10
C GLY A 213 -7.05 -7.85 -3.77
N ALA A 214 -5.88 -7.67 -3.16
CA ALA A 214 -4.60 -8.16 -3.64
C ALA A 214 -4.35 -9.64 -3.27
N ASN A 215 -5.30 -10.53 -3.57
CA ASN A 215 -5.23 -11.96 -3.27
C ASN A 215 -4.00 -12.60 -3.93
N ASP A 216 -3.78 -12.32 -5.21
CA ASP A 216 -2.66 -12.81 -6.01
C ASP A 216 -1.30 -12.46 -5.41
N ILE A 217 -1.14 -11.23 -4.91
CA ILE A 217 0.09 -10.76 -4.25
C ILE A 217 0.33 -11.50 -2.94
N VAL A 218 -0.72 -11.67 -2.13
CA VAL A 218 -0.59 -12.34 -0.82
C VAL A 218 -0.36 -13.83 -1.01
N ASP A 219 -1.08 -14.48 -1.91
CA ASP A 219 -0.93 -15.90 -2.19
C ASP A 219 0.45 -16.22 -2.81
N CYS A 220 0.94 -15.37 -3.73
CA CYS A 220 2.31 -15.48 -4.23
C CYS A 220 3.35 -15.30 -3.10
N ASN A 221 3.14 -14.30 -2.23
CA ASN A 221 4.03 -14.08 -1.09
C ASN A 221 4.10 -15.31 -0.18
N GLU A 222 2.98 -15.97 0.04
CA GLU A 222 2.87 -17.21 0.83
C GLU A 222 3.61 -18.36 0.14
N GLN A 223 3.33 -18.61 -1.15
CA GLN A 223 3.98 -19.67 -1.93
C GLN A 223 5.49 -19.50 -2.04
N VAL A 224 5.97 -18.29 -2.24
CA VAL A 224 7.41 -17.98 -2.28
C VAL A 224 8.08 -18.31 -0.93
N ASN A 225 7.45 -17.95 0.19
CA ASN A 225 8.00 -18.26 1.50
C ASN A 225 8.00 -19.76 1.82
N ILE A 226 6.98 -20.49 1.37
CA ILE A 226 6.94 -21.95 1.43
C ILE A 226 8.11 -22.53 0.63
N ALA A 227 8.26 -22.15 -0.64
CA ALA A 227 9.35 -22.62 -1.50
C ALA A 227 10.74 -22.27 -0.96
N MET A 228 10.92 -21.09 -0.38
CA MET A 228 12.16 -20.69 0.27
C MET A 228 12.47 -21.53 1.51
N THR A 229 11.44 -21.88 2.30
CA THR A 229 11.59 -22.74 3.46
C THR A 229 11.96 -24.17 3.06
N GLU A 230 11.29 -24.73 2.04
CA GLU A 230 11.61 -26.03 1.46
C GLU A 230 13.02 -26.07 0.87
N MET A 231 13.43 -25.00 0.18
CA MET A 231 14.78 -24.86 -0.34
C MET A 231 15.83 -24.89 0.78
N GLN A 232 15.59 -24.23 1.91
CA GLN A 232 16.50 -24.27 3.07
C GLN A 232 16.61 -25.69 3.67
N LEU A 233 15.51 -26.42 3.75
CA LEU A 233 15.49 -27.82 4.13
C LEU A 233 16.30 -28.68 3.14
N GLY A 234 16.04 -28.52 1.85
CA GLY A 234 16.75 -29.22 0.78
C GLY A 234 18.26 -28.98 0.82
N LEU A 235 18.67 -27.71 0.97
CA LEU A 235 20.09 -27.34 1.14
C LEU A 235 20.73 -28.04 2.32
N ARG A 236 20.04 -28.08 3.46
CA ARG A 236 20.53 -28.77 4.66
C ARG A 236 20.73 -30.25 4.40
N PHE A 237 19.78 -30.94 3.79
CA PHE A 237 19.90 -32.35 3.44
C PHE A 237 20.99 -32.61 2.41
N GLN A 238 21.18 -31.71 1.44
CA GLN A 238 22.29 -31.84 0.48
C GLN A 238 23.66 -31.64 1.11
N MET A 239 23.79 -30.67 2.03
CA MET A 239 25.10 -30.38 2.67
C MET A 239 25.51 -31.46 3.66
N PHE A 240 24.57 -32.02 4.40
CA PHE A 240 24.89 -32.99 5.45
C PHE A 240 24.67 -34.44 5.02
N GLY A 241 23.84 -34.65 3.97
CA GLY A 241 23.45 -35.98 3.52
C GLY A 241 22.75 -36.82 4.59
N GLN A 242 22.29 -37.98 4.20
CA GLN A 242 21.75 -38.97 5.12
C GLN A 242 22.77 -40.07 5.31
N PRO A 243 23.45 -40.17 6.48
CA PRO A 243 24.36 -41.26 6.71
C PRO A 243 23.59 -42.59 6.85
N TYR A 244 24.11 -43.63 6.25
CA TYR A 244 23.59 -44.98 6.39
C TYR A 244 24.69 -45.98 6.53
N MET A 245 24.41 -47.09 7.20
CA MET A 245 25.32 -48.22 7.36
C MET A 245 24.65 -49.51 6.90
N THR A 246 25.42 -50.37 6.25
CA THR A 246 25.02 -51.72 5.89
C THR A 246 25.95 -52.75 6.48
N GLY A 247 25.47 -53.98 6.72
CA GLY A 247 26.30 -55.09 7.23
C GLY A 247 26.60 -54.96 8.73
N VAL A 248 25.89 -54.16 9.51
CA VAL A 248 26.08 -54.00 10.95
C VAL A 248 24.92 -54.68 11.70
N ASP A 249 25.29 -55.56 12.67
CA ASP A 249 24.29 -56.16 13.57
C ASP A 249 23.61 -55.12 14.45
N SER A 250 22.31 -55.35 14.78
CA SER A 250 21.48 -54.40 15.54
C SER A 250 22.10 -53.94 16.87
N ASP A 251 22.88 -54.81 17.50
CA ASP A 251 23.50 -54.54 18.79
C ASP A 251 24.79 -53.71 18.72
N LYS A 252 25.28 -53.43 17.51
CA LYS A 252 26.53 -52.67 17.26
C LYS A 252 26.26 -51.38 16.47
N ARG A 253 25.03 -50.90 16.48
CA ARG A 253 24.67 -49.63 15.77
C ARG A 253 25.34 -48.45 16.43
N ILE A 254 25.95 -47.60 15.60
CA ILE A 254 26.42 -46.28 16.02
C ILE A 254 25.24 -45.35 16.08
N GLU A 255 24.82 -44.95 17.27
CA GLU A 255 23.67 -44.05 17.46
C GLU A 255 23.98 -42.59 17.16
N ARG A 256 25.25 -42.20 17.18
CA ARG A 256 25.72 -40.82 16.93
C ARG A 256 27.05 -40.83 16.20
N ALA A 257 27.09 -40.13 15.05
CA ALA A 257 28.33 -39.80 14.36
C ALA A 257 28.55 -38.28 14.45
N GLY A 258 29.73 -37.83 14.86
CA GLY A 258 30.13 -36.42 14.92
C GLY A 258 31.44 -36.20 14.20
N SER A 259 31.73 -34.97 13.82
CA SER A 259 32.95 -34.58 13.09
C SER A 259 34.24 -34.92 13.83
N ASN A 260 34.20 -35.20 15.14
CA ASN A 260 35.34 -35.54 15.99
C ASN A 260 35.34 -37.01 16.42
N GLN A 261 34.51 -37.86 15.80
CA GLN A 261 34.45 -39.29 16.15
C GLN A 261 34.99 -40.13 15.00
N ILE A 262 35.90 -41.07 15.34
CA ILE A 262 36.36 -42.09 14.41
C ILE A 262 35.30 -43.18 14.38
N ILE A 263 34.80 -43.50 13.20
CA ILE A 263 33.83 -44.57 12.97
C ILE A 263 34.63 -45.84 12.69
N ASP A 264 34.60 -46.77 13.63
CA ASP A 264 35.20 -48.09 13.45
C ASP A 264 34.11 -49.10 13.03
N LEU A 265 34.27 -49.67 11.86
CA LEU A 265 33.27 -50.55 11.25
C LEU A 265 33.74 -52.02 11.34
N PRO A 266 32.83 -52.98 11.61
CA PRO A 266 33.11 -54.38 11.50
C PRO A 266 33.53 -54.78 10.08
N GLU A 267 34.27 -55.90 9.94
CA GLU A 267 34.68 -56.43 8.66
C GLU A 267 33.43 -56.72 7.77
N GLY A 268 33.40 -56.14 6.56
CA GLY A 268 32.30 -56.27 5.62
C GLY A 268 31.16 -55.26 5.81
N ALA A 269 31.20 -54.38 6.80
CA ALA A 269 30.25 -53.28 6.96
C ALA A 269 30.69 -52.06 6.12
N THR A 270 29.69 -51.31 5.62
CA THR A 270 29.92 -50.07 4.89
C THR A 270 29.17 -48.91 5.55
N PHE A 271 29.80 -47.76 5.59
CA PHE A 271 29.21 -46.48 5.96
C PHE A 271 29.27 -45.56 4.74
N ASP A 272 28.15 -45.01 4.38
CA ASP A 272 28.09 -44.07 3.27
C ASP A 272 27.06 -42.96 3.56
N ILE A 273 27.08 -41.92 2.75
CA ILE A 273 26.19 -40.75 2.88
C ILE A 273 25.44 -40.57 1.57
N VAL A 274 24.14 -40.68 1.64
CA VAL A 274 23.27 -40.35 0.51
C VAL A 274 22.86 -38.87 0.60
N SER A 275 23.21 -38.11 -0.42
CA SER A 275 22.75 -36.73 -0.59
C SER A 275 21.72 -36.67 -1.71
N PRO A 276 20.51 -36.13 -1.47
CA PRO A 276 19.56 -35.88 -2.52
C PRO A 276 20.14 -34.91 -3.58
N GLN A 277 20.06 -35.27 -4.85
CA GLN A 277 20.48 -34.39 -5.95
C GLN A 277 19.35 -33.46 -6.37
N GLY A 278 19.01 -32.47 -5.55
CA GLY A 278 18.03 -31.45 -5.89
C GLY A 278 18.63 -30.34 -6.74
N ASN A 279 17.92 -29.87 -7.76
CA ASN A 279 18.35 -28.72 -8.54
C ASN A 279 17.87 -27.43 -7.88
N ILE A 280 18.72 -26.82 -7.07
CA ILE A 280 18.43 -25.59 -6.32
C ILE A 280 18.24 -24.39 -7.27
N GLU A 281 18.99 -24.36 -8.39
CA GLU A 281 18.88 -23.30 -9.39
C GLU A 281 17.46 -23.26 -9.98
N SER A 282 16.88 -24.41 -10.32
CA SER A 282 15.51 -24.47 -10.81
C SER A 282 14.46 -24.00 -9.80
N VAL A 283 14.70 -24.20 -8.50
CA VAL A 283 13.82 -23.66 -7.45
C VAL A 283 13.92 -22.14 -7.40
N ILE A 284 15.12 -21.58 -7.47
CA ILE A 284 15.34 -20.13 -7.51
C ILE A 284 14.69 -19.52 -8.75
N GLU A 285 14.85 -20.12 -9.92
CA GLU A 285 14.23 -19.69 -11.17
C GLU A 285 12.68 -19.72 -11.08
N ASN A 286 12.13 -20.76 -10.48
CA ASN A 286 10.68 -20.86 -10.27
C ASN A 286 10.17 -19.76 -9.33
N ILE A 287 10.89 -19.46 -8.23
CA ILE A 287 10.56 -18.36 -7.32
C ILE A 287 10.58 -17.02 -8.06
N LYS A 288 11.63 -16.78 -8.85
CA LYS A 288 11.73 -15.55 -9.67
C LYS A 288 10.55 -15.45 -10.65
N PHE A 289 10.24 -16.52 -11.34
CA PHE A 289 9.13 -16.58 -12.30
C PHE A 289 7.77 -16.27 -11.65
N GLN A 290 7.49 -16.83 -10.46
CA GLN A 290 6.25 -16.55 -9.73
C GLN A 290 6.13 -15.08 -9.34
N VAL A 291 7.21 -14.50 -8.81
CA VAL A 291 7.23 -13.08 -8.44
C VAL A 291 7.09 -12.17 -9.66
N ASP A 292 7.76 -12.50 -10.77
CA ASP A 292 7.67 -11.74 -12.02
C ASP A 292 6.26 -11.81 -12.61
N LEU A 293 5.62 -12.98 -12.61
CA LEU A 293 4.27 -13.15 -13.12
C LEU A 293 3.25 -12.29 -12.35
N VAL A 294 3.30 -12.32 -11.02
CA VAL A 294 2.42 -11.49 -10.20
C VAL A 294 2.75 -10.00 -10.34
N ALA A 295 4.03 -9.66 -10.48
CA ALA A 295 4.44 -8.29 -10.75
C ALA A 295 3.89 -7.79 -12.09
N GLN A 296 3.98 -8.59 -13.16
CA GLN A 296 3.42 -8.27 -14.48
C GLN A 296 1.90 -8.12 -14.45
N ASN A 297 1.19 -9.03 -13.78
CA ASN A 297 -0.28 -8.93 -13.62
C ASN A 297 -0.73 -7.65 -12.90
N ASN A 298 0.15 -7.04 -12.11
CA ASN A 298 -0.09 -5.79 -11.41
C ASN A 298 0.71 -4.62 -12.02
N HIS A 299 1.12 -4.73 -13.28
CA HIS A 299 1.87 -3.71 -14.05
C HIS A 299 3.11 -3.18 -13.30
N LEU A 300 3.75 -4.05 -12.51
CA LEU A 300 4.96 -3.75 -11.77
C LEU A 300 6.18 -4.40 -12.42
N TYR A 301 7.28 -3.70 -12.43
CA TYR A 301 8.58 -4.26 -12.80
C TYR A 301 9.41 -4.57 -11.55
N VAL A 302 9.90 -5.81 -11.45
CA VAL A 302 10.80 -6.26 -10.38
C VAL A 302 12.17 -6.54 -10.98
N GLN A 303 13.20 -5.89 -10.43
CA GLN A 303 14.58 -6.17 -10.78
C GLN A 303 15.23 -7.01 -9.68
N PHE A 304 15.73 -8.18 -10.04
CA PHE A 304 16.53 -9.01 -9.14
C PHE A 304 18.00 -8.56 -9.15
N ALA A 305 18.62 -8.51 -7.97
CA ALA A 305 19.99 -7.98 -7.80
C ALA A 305 21.07 -8.76 -8.58
N GLN A 306 20.77 -9.97 -9.06
CA GLN A 306 21.69 -10.81 -9.84
C GLN A 306 21.67 -10.50 -11.34
N ASP A 307 20.69 -9.75 -11.83
CA ASP A 307 20.67 -9.33 -13.21
C ASP A 307 21.67 -8.19 -13.38
N GLY A 308 22.95 -8.53 -13.52
CA GLY A 308 24.10 -7.62 -13.65
C GLY A 308 24.05 -6.75 -14.92
N GLY A 309 22.85 -6.31 -15.31
CA GLY A 309 22.62 -5.40 -16.42
C GLY A 309 23.00 -3.96 -16.08
N GLU A 310 23.44 -3.23 -17.08
CA GLU A 310 23.63 -1.78 -17.02
C GLU A 310 22.36 -1.10 -16.53
N THR A 311 22.49 -0.05 -15.74
CA THR A 311 21.35 0.76 -15.29
C THR A 311 20.58 1.23 -16.54
N PRO A 312 19.29 0.86 -16.69
CA PRO A 312 18.54 1.23 -17.88
C PRO A 312 18.54 2.74 -18.08
N SER A 313 18.61 3.20 -19.32
CA SER A 313 18.49 4.62 -19.63
C SER A 313 17.14 5.17 -19.16
N GLY A 314 17.05 6.47 -18.89
CA GLY A 314 15.81 7.11 -18.47
C GLY A 314 14.64 6.84 -19.44
N ILE A 315 14.92 6.71 -20.75
CA ILE A 315 13.93 6.34 -21.77
C ILE A 315 13.50 4.88 -21.61
N ALA A 316 14.43 3.95 -21.37
CA ALA A 316 14.10 2.54 -21.13
C ALA A 316 13.27 2.35 -19.84
N LEU A 317 13.52 3.14 -18.81
CA LEU A 317 12.71 3.16 -17.59
C LEU A 317 11.30 3.72 -17.85
N LYS A 318 11.16 4.77 -18.68
CA LYS A 318 9.85 5.31 -19.07
C LYS A 318 9.03 4.30 -19.86
N ILE A 319 9.65 3.57 -20.81
CA ILE A 319 8.96 2.54 -21.59
C ILE A 319 8.49 1.39 -20.67
N LYS A 320 9.32 0.97 -19.72
CA LYS A 320 8.95 -0.07 -18.73
C LYS A 320 7.86 0.38 -17.74
N ASP A 321 7.75 1.68 -17.51
CA ASP A 321 6.72 2.27 -16.65
C ASP A 321 5.45 2.71 -17.42
N LEU A 322 5.38 2.49 -18.75
CA LEU A 322 4.27 2.96 -19.58
C LEU A 322 2.94 2.29 -19.17
N GLU A 323 2.91 0.97 -19.07
CA GLU A 323 1.73 0.21 -18.63
C GLU A 323 1.23 0.69 -17.27
N ARG A 324 2.15 0.95 -16.35
CA ARG A 324 1.84 1.47 -15.03
C ARG A 324 1.36 2.92 -15.04
N PHE A 325 1.71 3.70 -16.06
CA PHE A 325 1.18 5.04 -16.26
C PHE A 325 -0.25 4.99 -16.80
N GLU A 326 -0.56 4.04 -17.67
CA GLU A 326 -1.92 3.78 -18.15
C GLU A 326 -2.84 3.39 -16.98
N ASP A 327 -2.45 2.44 -16.14
CA ASP A 327 -3.16 2.11 -14.90
C ASP A 327 -3.39 3.32 -13.98
N TYR A 328 -2.38 4.18 -13.86
CA TYR A 328 -2.51 5.39 -13.06
C TYR A 328 -3.59 6.33 -13.61
N GLN A 329 -3.72 6.43 -14.95
CA GLN A 329 -4.75 7.27 -15.57
C GLN A 329 -6.16 6.69 -15.34
N ASP A 330 -6.33 5.38 -15.44
CA ASP A 330 -7.61 4.70 -15.16
C ASP A 330 -8.00 4.88 -13.69
N ASP A 331 -7.07 4.66 -12.78
CA ASP A 331 -7.27 4.88 -11.35
C ASP A 331 -7.65 6.32 -11.00
N LEU A 332 -7.07 7.27 -11.72
CA LEU A 332 -7.25 8.70 -11.45
C LEU A 332 -8.71 9.13 -11.61
N GLU A 333 -9.42 8.59 -12.61
CA GLU A 333 -10.85 8.87 -12.80
C GLU A 333 -11.69 8.35 -11.62
N LEU A 334 -11.40 7.12 -11.16
CA LEU A 334 -12.10 6.52 -10.02
C LEU A 334 -11.82 7.30 -8.73
N TRP A 335 -10.57 7.68 -8.47
CA TRP A 335 -10.23 8.47 -7.29
C TRP A 335 -10.74 9.91 -7.35
N ARG A 336 -10.93 10.47 -8.54
CA ARG A 336 -11.59 11.77 -8.73
C ARG A 336 -13.05 11.69 -8.29
N MET A 337 -13.75 10.60 -8.62
CA MET A 337 -15.12 10.36 -8.16
C MET A 337 -15.18 10.29 -6.63
N TYR A 338 -14.30 9.50 -5.99
CA TYR A 338 -14.26 9.42 -4.53
C TYR A 338 -13.93 10.74 -3.83
N GLU A 339 -13.07 11.56 -4.39
CA GLU A 339 -12.80 12.90 -3.84
C GLU A 339 -14.03 13.80 -3.86
N HIS A 340 -14.88 13.69 -4.88
CA HIS A 340 -16.16 14.40 -4.93
C HIS A 340 -17.15 13.86 -3.88
N GLU A 341 -17.19 12.56 -3.64
CA GLU A 341 -17.99 11.95 -2.58
C GLU A 341 -17.50 12.39 -1.20
N PHE A 342 -16.20 12.35 -0.94
CA PHE A 342 -15.62 12.90 0.29
C PHE A 342 -16.00 14.36 0.49
N TYR A 343 -15.90 15.17 -0.56
CA TYR A 343 -16.26 16.58 -0.49
C TYR A 343 -17.72 16.80 -0.17
N HIS A 344 -18.62 15.99 -0.74
CA HIS A 344 -20.04 16.04 -0.42
C HIS A 344 -20.28 15.77 1.06
N VAL A 345 -19.75 14.69 1.61
CA VAL A 345 -19.86 14.34 3.03
C VAL A 345 -19.24 15.42 3.93
N GLU A 346 -18.05 15.90 3.60
CA GLU A 346 -17.36 16.97 4.33
C GLU A 346 -18.19 18.25 4.37
N ARG A 347 -18.83 18.61 3.25
CA ARG A 347 -19.65 19.81 3.14
C ARG A 347 -20.88 19.73 4.03
N GLU A 348 -21.60 18.61 4.05
CA GLU A 348 -22.79 18.43 4.88
C GLU A 348 -22.42 18.41 6.37
N ILE A 349 -21.34 17.73 6.77
CA ILE A 349 -20.83 17.74 8.14
C ILE A 349 -20.37 19.16 8.55
N ALA A 350 -19.70 19.90 7.64
CA ALA A 350 -19.32 21.29 7.89
C ALA A 350 -20.54 22.19 8.08
N ALA A 351 -21.59 22.02 7.25
CA ALA A 351 -22.82 22.78 7.35
C ALA A 351 -23.53 22.56 8.69
N TYR A 352 -23.60 21.32 9.19
CA TYR A 352 -24.09 20.99 10.52
C TYR A 352 -23.32 21.73 11.63
N ASN A 353 -22.01 21.92 11.45
CA ASN A 353 -21.15 22.67 12.35
C ASN A 353 -21.08 24.18 12.05
N ASN A 354 -22.06 24.73 11.32
CA ASN A 354 -22.15 26.14 10.94
C ASN A 354 -21.00 26.68 10.09
N ILE A 355 -20.32 25.80 9.34
CA ILE A 355 -19.25 26.17 8.40
C ILE A 355 -19.78 25.99 6.99
N LYS A 356 -19.90 27.08 6.24
CA LYS A 356 -20.34 27.05 4.85
C LYS A 356 -19.16 26.83 3.91
N LEU A 357 -19.20 25.77 3.14
CA LEU A 357 -18.25 25.47 2.06
C LEU A 357 -18.94 25.71 0.70
N PRO A 358 -18.17 26.05 -0.36
CA PRO A 358 -18.71 26.18 -1.73
C PRO A 358 -19.36 24.87 -2.21
N GLU A 359 -20.23 24.96 -3.23
CA GLU A 359 -20.88 23.78 -3.82
C GLU A 359 -19.91 22.97 -4.71
N THR A 360 -18.91 23.64 -5.27
CA THR A 360 -18.01 23.04 -6.26
C THR A 360 -16.61 22.80 -5.71
N LEU A 361 -16.09 21.60 -5.94
CA LEU A 361 -14.69 21.24 -5.76
C LEU A 361 -13.97 21.32 -7.13
N LYS A 362 -12.88 22.07 -7.21
CA LYS A 362 -11.94 21.97 -8.34
C LYS A 362 -10.76 21.15 -7.90
N LEU A 363 -10.63 19.98 -8.48
CA LEU A 363 -9.64 18.96 -8.11
C LEU A 363 -8.62 18.81 -9.23
N ASP A 364 -7.35 18.77 -8.83
CA ASP A 364 -6.24 18.45 -9.72
C ASP A 364 -5.26 17.51 -9.01
N PHE A 365 -4.95 16.38 -9.63
CA PHE A 365 -3.93 15.44 -9.17
C PHE A 365 -2.64 15.75 -9.90
N LYS A 366 -1.57 15.99 -9.14
CA LYS A 366 -0.26 16.25 -9.74
C LYS A 366 0.29 14.97 -10.35
N GLU A 367 0.71 15.05 -11.60
CA GLU A 367 1.33 13.90 -12.27
C GLU A 367 2.70 13.58 -11.64
N PRO A 368 3.04 12.28 -11.52
CA PRO A 368 4.37 11.88 -11.11
C PRO A 368 5.43 12.35 -12.12
N GLU A 369 6.38 13.17 -11.67
CA GLU A 369 7.49 13.57 -12.50
C GLU A 369 8.58 12.49 -12.50
N TYR A 370 9.01 12.08 -13.69
CA TYR A 370 10.18 11.23 -13.82
C TYR A 370 11.46 12.06 -13.64
N PRO A 371 12.48 11.51 -12.97
CA PRO A 371 13.76 12.18 -12.87
C PRO A 371 14.30 12.45 -14.27
N LYS A 372 14.48 13.71 -14.60
CA LYS A 372 15.10 14.14 -15.86
C LYS A 372 16.61 14.07 -15.71
N THR A 373 17.32 13.74 -16.77
CA THR A 373 18.78 13.93 -16.76
C THR A 373 19.09 15.41 -16.66
N VAL A 374 20.26 15.76 -16.12
CA VAL A 374 20.68 17.18 -16.03
C VAL A 374 20.64 17.85 -17.43
N GLN A 375 20.97 17.11 -18.47
CA GLN A 375 20.92 17.60 -19.84
C GLN A 375 19.49 17.85 -20.32
N ASP A 376 18.56 16.93 -20.06
CA ASP A 376 17.15 17.10 -20.41
C ASP A 376 16.52 18.28 -19.67
N GLN A 377 16.92 18.49 -18.40
CA GLN A 377 16.46 19.62 -17.62
C GLN A 377 16.96 20.95 -18.19
N ILE A 378 18.26 21.04 -18.50
CA ILE A 378 18.85 22.23 -19.14
C ILE A 378 18.13 22.56 -20.45
N LEU A 379 17.94 21.57 -21.32
CA LEU A 379 17.25 21.77 -22.63
C LEU A 379 15.79 22.25 -22.43
N LEU A 380 15.12 21.72 -21.45
CA LEU A 380 13.74 22.13 -21.13
C LEU A 380 13.70 23.57 -20.62
N ASP A 381 14.61 23.93 -19.72
CA ASP A 381 14.67 25.25 -19.12
C ASP A 381 15.09 26.31 -20.18
N GLU A 382 16.03 26.00 -21.05
CA GLU A 382 16.40 26.83 -22.21
C GLU A 382 15.19 27.02 -23.13
N HIS A 383 14.42 25.94 -23.41
CA HIS A 383 13.23 26.02 -24.26
C HIS A 383 12.16 26.92 -23.63
N ARG A 384 11.92 26.78 -22.33
CA ARG A 384 10.92 27.58 -21.58
C ARG A 384 11.29 29.06 -21.56
N LEU A 385 12.56 29.38 -21.30
CA LEU A 385 13.08 30.75 -21.33
C LEU A 385 12.98 31.35 -22.73
N LYS A 386 13.41 30.60 -23.76
CA LYS A 386 13.41 31.04 -25.15
C LYS A 386 12.00 31.34 -25.67
N HIS A 387 10.99 30.61 -25.24
CA HIS A 387 9.60 30.78 -25.65
C HIS A 387 8.80 31.66 -24.70
N HIS A 388 9.44 32.34 -23.74
CA HIS A 388 8.82 33.21 -22.75
C HIS A 388 7.70 32.52 -21.94
N MET A 389 7.82 31.21 -21.72
CA MET A 389 6.89 30.44 -20.89
C MET A 389 7.15 30.67 -19.40
N LEU A 390 8.40 30.97 -19.05
CA LEU A 390 8.88 31.36 -17.73
C LEU A 390 9.91 32.48 -17.90
N ASP A 391 10.05 33.33 -16.88
CA ASP A 391 11.19 34.24 -16.76
C ASP A 391 12.30 33.63 -15.88
N GLU A 392 13.47 34.24 -15.86
CA GLU A 392 14.61 33.77 -15.05
C GLU A 392 14.30 33.77 -13.55
N VAL A 393 13.41 34.67 -13.12
CA VAL A 393 12.96 34.79 -11.73
C VAL A 393 12.06 33.62 -11.38
N ASP A 394 11.11 33.26 -12.26
CA ASP A 394 10.23 32.11 -12.08
C ASP A 394 11.04 30.81 -12.04
N LEU A 395 12.04 30.68 -12.94
CA LEU A 395 12.93 29.52 -12.95
C LEU A 395 13.75 29.40 -11.66
N LEU A 396 14.28 30.51 -11.15
CA LEU A 396 15.02 30.51 -9.89
C LEU A 396 14.12 30.13 -8.70
N MET A 397 12.86 30.55 -8.71
CA MET A 397 11.87 30.18 -7.70
C MET A 397 11.46 28.69 -7.78
N GLU A 398 11.41 28.09 -8.99
CA GLU A 398 11.22 26.63 -9.15
C GLU A 398 12.36 25.83 -8.51
N TYR A 399 13.60 26.29 -8.64
CA TYR A 399 14.77 25.63 -8.03
C TYR A 399 14.94 25.94 -6.54
N ASN A 400 14.36 27.03 -6.07
CA ASN A 400 14.49 27.47 -4.67
C ASN A 400 13.16 27.97 -4.11
N ASN A 401 12.35 27.05 -3.62
CA ASN A 401 10.99 27.30 -3.13
C ASN A 401 10.91 28.23 -1.92
N ASP A 402 12.04 28.51 -1.25
CA ASP A 402 12.09 29.36 -0.08
C ASP A 402 12.23 30.87 -0.40
N LEU A 403 12.49 31.21 -1.68
CA LEU A 403 12.65 32.58 -2.12
C LEU A 403 11.31 33.25 -2.43
N SER A 404 11.08 34.43 -1.90
CA SER A 404 10.01 35.29 -2.40
C SER A 404 10.39 35.91 -3.75
N ARG A 405 9.38 36.27 -4.58
CA ARG A 405 9.63 36.85 -5.91
C ARG A 405 10.59 38.06 -5.87
N LYS A 406 10.45 38.94 -4.87
CA LYS A 406 11.33 40.10 -4.68
C LYS A 406 12.77 39.73 -4.35
N GLU A 407 13.00 38.65 -3.63
CA GLU A 407 14.34 38.15 -3.35
C GLU A 407 14.95 37.47 -4.57
N ALA A 408 14.16 36.70 -5.30
CA ALA A 408 14.57 36.08 -6.56
C ALA A 408 14.94 37.13 -7.63
N GLU A 409 14.16 38.21 -7.78
CA GLU A 409 14.45 39.34 -8.65
C GLU A 409 15.82 39.94 -8.35
N LYS A 410 16.14 40.22 -7.07
CA LYS A 410 17.44 40.74 -6.66
C LYS A 410 18.61 39.80 -6.94
N VAL A 411 18.40 38.49 -6.81
CA VAL A 411 19.43 37.50 -7.10
C VAL A 411 19.70 37.44 -8.61
N VAL A 412 18.65 37.44 -9.44
CA VAL A 412 18.77 37.44 -10.89
C VAL A 412 19.48 38.70 -11.37
N GLU A 413 19.11 39.91 -10.85
CA GLU A 413 19.72 41.17 -11.21
C GLU A 413 21.21 41.21 -10.84
N LYS A 414 21.56 40.77 -9.63
CA LYS A 414 22.96 40.65 -9.19
C LYS A 414 23.78 39.68 -10.06
N ASN A 415 23.19 38.58 -10.47
CA ASN A 415 23.87 37.61 -11.31
C ASN A 415 24.10 38.15 -12.73
N LYS A 416 23.15 38.94 -13.27
CA LYS A 416 23.32 39.63 -14.57
C LYS A 416 24.45 40.65 -14.52
N GLU A 417 24.48 41.52 -13.51
CA GLU A 417 25.58 42.48 -13.32
C GLU A 417 26.94 41.80 -13.21
N ALA A 418 27.03 40.69 -12.47
CA ALA A 418 28.27 39.94 -12.34
C ALA A 418 28.69 39.22 -13.63
N MET A 419 27.77 38.84 -14.52
CA MET A 419 28.08 38.28 -15.84
C MET A 419 28.54 39.37 -16.82
N GLU A 420 27.94 40.56 -16.79
CA GLU A 420 28.34 41.68 -17.63
C GLU A 420 29.75 42.14 -17.25
N ASP A 421 30.07 42.28 -15.94
CA ASP A 421 31.39 42.64 -15.45
C ASP A 421 32.47 41.62 -15.93
N LYS A 422 32.14 40.33 -15.81
CA LYS A 422 33.04 39.26 -16.26
C LYS A 422 33.27 39.32 -17.77
N HIS A 423 32.21 39.53 -18.58
CA HIS A 423 32.31 39.63 -20.01
C HIS A 423 33.17 40.84 -20.47
N LEU A 424 33.07 41.95 -19.76
CA LEU A 424 33.92 43.13 -19.97
C LEU A 424 35.40 42.83 -19.67
N GLN A 425 35.68 42.12 -18.56
CA GLN A 425 37.04 41.67 -18.23
C GLN A 425 37.61 40.72 -19.23
N ASP A 426 36.82 39.70 -19.69
CA ASP A 426 37.26 38.75 -20.71
C ASP A 426 37.53 39.45 -22.09
N MET A 427 36.78 40.53 -22.41
CA MET A 427 37.01 41.33 -23.62
C MET A 427 38.28 42.21 -23.50
N GLU A 428 38.52 42.81 -22.33
CA GLU A 428 39.74 43.55 -22.09
C GLU A 428 40.98 42.65 -22.09
N GLU A 429 40.93 41.44 -21.54
CA GLU A 429 42.03 40.48 -21.59
C GLU A 429 42.30 39.97 -23.04
N ALA A 430 41.24 39.80 -23.87
CA ALA A 430 41.39 39.40 -25.28
C ALA A 430 42.01 40.53 -26.14
N GLU A 431 41.73 41.81 -25.85
CA GLU A 431 42.25 42.96 -26.53
C GLU A 431 43.75 43.23 -26.23
N TYR A 432 44.20 42.81 -25.00
CA TYR A 432 45.61 42.95 -24.61
C TYR A 432 46.47 41.70 -24.92
N GLY A 433 45.86 40.57 -25.33
CA GLY A 433 46.56 39.31 -25.63
C GLY A 433 47.05 39.15 -27.05
N ASP A 434 46.67 40.02 -28.02
CA ASP A 434 47.08 39.96 -29.42
C ASP A 434 48.33 40.79 -29.74
N ASP A 435 49.01 41.39 -28.76
CA ASP A 435 50.20 42.24 -28.93
C ASP A 435 51.52 41.59 -28.44
N GLU A 436 51.60 40.23 -28.32
CA GLU A 436 52.90 39.55 -28.09
C GLU A 436 53.31 38.60 -29.24
#